data_165a7f16bf18964395f7b10de0cb44b9
#
_entry.id   165a7f16bf18964395f7b10de0cb44b9
#
_cell.length_a   1.000
_cell.length_b   1.000
_cell.length_c   1.000
_cell.angle_alpha   90.00
_cell.angle_beta   90.00
_cell.angle_gamma   90.00
#
_symmetry.space_group_name_H-M   'P 1'
#
loop_
_entity.id
_entity.type
_entity.pdbx_description
1 polymer ?
#
loop_
_entity_poly.entity_id
_entity_poly.type
_entity_poly.pdbx_seq_one_letter_code
_entity_poly.pdbx_strand_id
1 'polypeptide(L)'
;MAHQDLPTTDSFLAAAERAHDANSASEALQPFLPDPPCKEVDDAVLGPQSTGRTAELFSQSTPPLVPLVCFAAEIRGLYSQIDATSVISPLREVLSHPDLHANLLRMPRLVSQLAHAVAEKASLFPGLCAADILEQLYKVLSHEYQGVTNVHAPLLSELVRTSQIQKAEQVCRGTDITQSDFTLHLPRVLDFLEYLYLAGMIFLQIGAYDEALHMWDTAVSLPLEPAQAHQCASLKRVILLRLLRDGSIPSAETLFPFLDAVACSNYKRECNVYFQFAQVYGAYVLGSPNLLRDMVQNSKLEFEGDNTLDLVEQCLQARPKHAICSLARVYKTFP
;
A
#
# COMPACT_ATOMS: atom_id res chain seq x y z
N MET A 1 8.51 -1.41 -32.72
CA MET A 1 8.44 -2.31 -31.56
C MET A 1 8.85 -3.68 -32.07
N ALA A 2 10.01 -4.21 -31.65
CA ALA A 2 10.42 -5.56 -31.99
C ALA A 2 9.45 -6.52 -31.32
N HIS A 3 8.91 -7.48 -32.09
CA HIS A 3 8.23 -8.63 -31.53
C HIS A 3 9.24 -9.34 -30.62
N GLN A 4 9.18 -9.09 -29.30
CA GLN A 4 9.83 -10.00 -28.36
C GLN A 4 9.02 -11.30 -28.42
N ASP A 5 9.64 -12.38 -28.81
CA ASP A 5 9.04 -13.70 -28.76
C ASP A 5 8.60 -13.96 -27.31
N LEU A 6 7.34 -14.36 -27.13
CA LEU A 6 6.82 -14.70 -25.80
C LEU A 6 7.62 -15.88 -25.24
N PRO A 7 7.96 -15.84 -23.93
CA PRO A 7 8.68 -16.95 -23.31
C PRO A 7 7.86 -18.25 -23.40
N THR A 8 8.55 -19.36 -23.61
CA THR A 8 7.96 -20.69 -23.71
C THR A 8 8.36 -21.55 -22.49
N THR A 9 7.66 -22.67 -22.27
CA THR A 9 7.99 -23.62 -21.22
C THR A 9 9.43 -24.14 -21.33
N ASP A 10 9.90 -24.43 -22.55
CA ASP A 10 11.28 -24.89 -22.78
C ASP A 10 12.28 -23.77 -22.45
N SER A 11 11.96 -22.50 -22.75
CA SER A 11 12.81 -21.38 -22.39
C SER A 11 12.89 -21.18 -20.87
N PHE A 12 11.80 -21.41 -20.14
CA PHE A 12 11.78 -21.38 -18.68
C PHE A 12 12.62 -22.51 -18.07
N LEU A 13 12.50 -23.74 -18.56
CA LEU A 13 13.31 -24.86 -18.09
C LEU A 13 14.80 -24.60 -18.31
N ALA A 14 15.17 -24.13 -19.50
CA ALA A 14 16.55 -23.78 -19.79
C ALA A 14 17.08 -22.61 -18.92
N ALA A 15 16.20 -21.68 -18.50
CA ALA A 15 16.54 -20.64 -17.54
C ALA A 15 16.72 -21.20 -16.13
N ALA A 16 15.84 -22.10 -15.71
CA ALA A 16 15.92 -22.78 -14.41
C ALA A 16 17.20 -23.63 -14.28
N GLU A 17 17.61 -24.33 -15.34
CA GLU A 17 18.86 -25.08 -15.39
C GLU A 17 20.11 -24.20 -15.30
N ARG A 18 20.06 -22.97 -15.81
CA ARG A 18 21.15 -21.98 -15.73
C ARG A 18 21.23 -21.27 -14.38
N ALA A 19 20.18 -21.36 -13.58
CA ALA A 19 20.07 -20.68 -12.29
C ALA A 19 20.84 -21.44 -11.19
N HIS A 20 22.18 -21.56 -11.31
CA HIS A 20 23.00 -22.29 -10.34
C HIS A 20 23.28 -21.51 -9.05
N ASP A 21 23.27 -20.19 -9.11
CA ASP A 21 23.45 -19.28 -7.99
C ASP A 21 22.49 -18.11 -8.08
N ALA A 22 22.46 -17.28 -7.05
CA ALA A 22 21.51 -16.17 -6.95
C ALA A 22 21.65 -15.11 -8.05
N ASN A 23 22.87 -14.86 -8.53
CA ASN A 23 23.11 -13.87 -9.58
C ASN A 23 22.63 -14.41 -10.93
N SER A 24 23.04 -15.63 -11.28
CA SER A 24 22.61 -16.30 -12.50
C SER A 24 21.10 -16.54 -12.51
N ALA A 25 20.49 -16.86 -11.35
CA ALA A 25 19.05 -16.99 -11.22
C ALA A 25 18.31 -15.67 -11.47
N SER A 26 18.80 -14.57 -10.90
CA SER A 26 18.19 -13.26 -11.10
C SER A 26 18.16 -12.85 -12.56
N GLU A 27 19.27 -13.03 -13.29
CA GLU A 27 19.35 -12.71 -14.72
C GLU A 27 18.52 -13.67 -15.59
N ALA A 28 18.62 -14.97 -15.33
CA ALA A 28 17.95 -15.99 -16.11
C ALA A 28 16.41 -15.95 -15.97
N LEU A 29 15.89 -15.63 -14.79
CA LEU A 29 14.45 -15.62 -14.49
C LEU A 29 13.77 -14.28 -14.78
N GLN A 30 14.53 -13.22 -15.03
CA GLN A 30 13.98 -11.89 -15.32
C GLN A 30 12.94 -11.87 -16.46
N PRO A 31 13.09 -12.58 -17.58
CA PRO A 31 12.09 -12.62 -18.65
C PRO A 31 10.74 -13.20 -18.22
N PHE A 32 10.71 -14.00 -17.14
CA PHE A 32 9.50 -14.63 -16.61
C PHE A 32 8.82 -13.81 -15.50
N LEU A 33 9.28 -12.59 -15.29
CA LEU A 33 8.74 -11.63 -14.32
C LEU A 33 8.34 -10.33 -15.02
N PRO A 34 7.38 -10.38 -15.97
CA PRO A 34 6.90 -9.17 -16.63
C PRO A 34 6.17 -8.26 -15.65
N ASP A 35 6.19 -6.96 -15.90
CA ASP A 35 5.40 -5.98 -15.16
C ASP A 35 4.59 -5.13 -16.16
N PRO A 36 3.26 -5.28 -16.17
CA PRO A 36 2.42 -6.15 -15.34
C PRO A 36 2.55 -7.65 -15.68
N PRO A 37 2.21 -8.56 -14.75
CA PRO A 37 2.14 -10.00 -15.01
C PRO A 37 1.18 -10.31 -16.16
N CYS A 38 1.52 -11.30 -17.00
CA CYS A 38 0.64 -11.72 -18.08
C CYS A 38 0.44 -13.24 -18.09
N LYS A 39 -0.75 -13.65 -18.53
CA LYS A 39 -1.17 -15.05 -18.51
C LYS A 39 -0.30 -15.94 -19.37
N GLU A 40 0.15 -15.44 -20.52
CA GLU A 40 1.00 -16.18 -21.47
C GLU A 40 2.34 -16.58 -20.83
N VAL A 41 2.91 -15.72 -19.98
CA VAL A 41 4.12 -16.02 -19.23
C VAL A 41 3.85 -17.01 -18.10
N ASP A 42 2.72 -16.85 -17.39
CA ASP A 42 2.31 -17.80 -16.35
C ASP A 42 2.10 -19.20 -16.94
N ASP A 43 1.42 -19.31 -18.10
CA ASP A 43 1.24 -20.55 -18.81
C ASP A 43 2.58 -21.16 -19.29
N ALA A 44 3.56 -20.34 -19.69
CA ALA A 44 4.90 -20.80 -20.03
C ALA A 44 5.68 -21.33 -18.82
N VAL A 45 5.55 -20.67 -17.66
CA VAL A 45 6.20 -21.08 -16.41
C VAL A 45 5.62 -22.40 -15.89
N LEU A 46 4.28 -22.54 -15.90
CA LEU A 46 3.60 -23.71 -15.36
C LEU A 46 3.60 -24.90 -16.33
N GLY A 47 3.59 -24.62 -17.65
CA GLY A 47 3.50 -25.64 -18.68
C GLY A 47 2.13 -26.33 -18.74
N PRO A 48 1.97 -27.38 -19.60
CA PRO A 48 0.69 -28.02 -19.84
C PRO A 48 0.14 -28.86 -18.67
N GLN A 49 0.96 -29.11 -17.63
CA GLN A 49 0.54 -29.80 -16.40
C GLN A 49 0.85 -28.90 -15.19
N SER A 50 -0.08 -28.01 -14.88
CA SER A 50 0.12 -26.96 -13.88
C SER A 50 0.13 -27.44 -12.42
N THR A 51 -0.49 -28.58 -12.10
CA THR A 51 -0.61 -29.06 -10.71
C THR A 51 0.50 -30.05 -10.37
N GLY A 52 1.38 -29.65 -9.47
CA GLY A 52 2.43 -30.52 -8.92
C GLY A 52 3.85 -30.25 -9.38
N ARG A 53 4.06 -29.43 -10.46
CA ARG A 53 5.39 -29.16 -11.00
C ARG A 53 6.27 -28.38 -10.03
N THR A 54 5.68 -27.48 -9.27
CA THR A 54 6.42 -26.71 -8.24
C THR A 54 6.98 -27.63 -7.18
N ALA A 55 6.21 -28.68 -6.77
CA ALA A 55 6.67 -29.69 -5.84
C ALA A 55 7.82 -30.55 -6.42
N GLU A 56 7.77 -30.88 -7.71
CA GLU A 56 8.85 -31.59 -8.39
C GLU A 56 10.13 -30.76 -8.49
N LEU A 57 10.02 -29.49 -8.86
CA LEU A 57 11.16 -28.58 -8.92
C LEU A 57 11.77 -28.33 -7.53
N PHE A 58 10.94 -28.32 -6.48
CA PHE A 58 11.41 -28.18 -5.11
C PHE A 58 12.21 -29.38 -4.60
N SER A 59 11.88 -30.59 -5.05
CA SER A 59 12.55 -31.83 -4.67
C SER A 59 13.93 -32.05 -5.36
N GLN A 60 14.24 -31.29 -6.41
CA GLN A 60 15.40 -31.49 -7.28
C GLN A 60 16.61 -30.58 -6.99
N SER A 61 16.87 -30.16 -5.77
CA SER A 61 18.06 -29.34 -5.44
C SER A 61 18.22 -28.05 -6.27
N THR A 62 17.11 -27.51 -6.79
CA THR A 62 17.07 -26.25 -7.54
C THR A 62 17.21 -25.06 -6.58
N PRO A 63 17.83 -23.94 -7.01
CA PRO A 63 17.85 -22.74 -6.20
C PRO A 63 16.44 -22.32 -5.78
N PRO A 64 16.21 -21.93 -4.52
CA PRO A 64 14.87 -21.68 -3.99
C PRO A 64 14.10 -20.55 -4.69
N LEU A 65 14.75 -19.75 -5.52
CA LEU A 65 14.12 -18.72 -6.36
C LEU A 65 13.27 -19.29 -7.50
N VAL A 66 13.68 -20.43 -8.08
CA VAL A 66 12.94 -21.06 -9.19
C VAL A 66 11.55 -21.52 -8.77
N PRO A 67 11.37 -22.27 -7.68
CA PRO A 67 10.05 -22.61 -7.14
C PRO A 67 9.21 -21.39 -6.84
N LEU A 68 9.79 -20.28 -6.35
CA LEU A 68 9.01 -19.06 -6.04
C LEU A 68 8.38 -18.41 -7.28
N VAL A 69 9.05 -18.45 -8.43
CA VAL A 69 8.45 -17.98 -9.69
C VAL A 69 7.23 -18.84 -10.06
N CYS A 70 7.36 -20.16 -9.92
CA CYS A 70 6.24 -21.09 -10.13
C CYS A 70 5.10 -20.82 -9.15
N PHE A 71 5.39 -20.63 -7.85
CA PHE A 71 4.36 -20.31 -6.85
C PHE A 71 3.65 -19.00 -7.16
N ALA A 72 4.36 -17.96 -7.60
CA ALA A 72 3.73 -16.71 -7.99
C ALA A 72 2.73 -16.91 -9.14
N ALA A 73 3.07 -17.71 -10.14
CA ALA A 73 2.20 -18.05 -11.25
C ALA A 73 1.01 -18.96 -10.81
N GLU A 74 1.28 -19.98 -10.00
CA GLU A 74 0.24 -20.87 -9.45
C GLU A 74 -0.77 -20.09 -8.60
N ILE A 75 -0.33 -19.21 -7.72
CA ILE A 75 -1.21 -18.41 -6.87
C ILE A 75 -2.11 -17.51 -7.74
N ARG A 76 -1.57 -16.87 -8.79
CA ARG A 76 -2.40 -16.08 -9.73
C ARG A 76 -3.45 -16.93 -10.43
N GLY A 77 -3.12 -18.18 -10.72
CA GLY A 77 -4.02 -19.17 -11.36
C GLY A 77 -5.03 -19.84 -10.44
N LEU A 78 -5.03 -19.58 -9.12
CA LEU A 78 -5.95 -20.24 -8.19
C LEU A 78 -7.42 -19.87 -8.45
N TYR A 79 -8.25 -20.88 -8.52
CA TYR A 79 -9.71 -20.76 -8.73
C TYR A 79 -10.53 -21.34 -7.57
N SER A 80 -9.93 -22.13 -6.67
CA SER A 80 -10.63 -22.75 -5.56
C SER A 80 -9.82 -22.70 -4.26
N GLN A 81 -10.53 -22.82 -3.11
CA GLN A 81 -9.90 -22.82 -1.79
C GLN A 81 -9.07 -24.11 -1.53
N ILE A 82 -9.44 -25.22 -2.16
CA ILE A 82 -8.71 -26.50 -2.04
C ILE A 82 -7.35 -26.38 -2.70
N ASP A 83 -7.30 -25.77 -3.90
CA ASP A 83 -6.06 -25.53 -4.62
C ASP A 83 -5.14 -24.58 -3.82
N ALA A 84 -5.72 -23.56 -3.17
CA ALA A 84 -4.99 -22.62 -2.34
C ALA A 84 -4.22 -23.33 -1.20
N THR A 85 -4.85 -24.29 -0.52
CA THR A 85 -4.22 -25.01 0.60
C THR A 85 -3.03 -25.86 0.14
N SER A 86 -3.10 -26.46 -1.03
CA SER A 86 -2.06 -27.28 -1.60
C SER A 86 -0.81 -26.50 -2.01
N VAL A 87 -0.97 -25.23 -2.39
CA VAL A 87 0.11 -24.33 -2.81
C VAL A 87 0.79 -23.63 -1.62
N ILE A 88 0.01 -23.26 -0.59
CA ILE A 88 0.51 -22.45 0.51
C ILE A 88 1.43 -23.22 1.46
N SER A 89 1.15 -24.49 1.73
CA SER A 89 2.01 -25.27 2.63
C SER A 89 3.44 -25.41 2.10
N PRO A 90 3.66 -25.84 0.85
CA PRO A 90 4.98 -25.85 0.24
C PRO A 90 5.64 -24.47 0.14
N LEU A 91 4.86 -23.42 -0.16
CA LEU A 91 5.37 -22.05 -0.21
C LEU A 91 5.97 -21.61 1.13
N ARG A 92 5.30 -21.90 2.25
CA ARG A 92 5.84 -21.61 3.60
C ARG A 92 7.15 -22.33 3.87
N GLU A 93 7.29 -23.57 3.42
CA GLU A 93 8.51 -24.35 3.57
C GLU A 93 9.66 -23.70 2.78
N VAL A 94 9.43 -23.31 1.53
CA VAL A 94 10.39 -22.58 0.70
C VAL A 94 10.80 -21.26 1.34
N LEU A 95 9.85 -20.48 1.84
CA LEU A 95 10.11 -19.19 2.50
C LEU A 95 10.89 -19.34 3.81
N SER A 96 10.91 -20.52 4.41
CA SER A 96 11.68 -20.79 5.63
C SER A 96 13.14 -21.17 5.33
N HIS A 97 13.53 -21.31 4.05
CA HIS A 97 14.88 -21.72 3.67
C HIS A 97 15.89 -20.57 3.89
N PRO A 98 16.99 -20.79 4.65
CA PRO A 98 17.92 -19.73 5.02
C PRO A 98 18.63 -19.08 3.83
N ASP A 99 18.93 -19.85 2.77
CA ASP A 99 19.63 -19.35 1.57
C ASP A 99 18.75 -18.41 0.72
N LEU A 100 17.44 -18.36 1.01
CA LEU A 100 16.52 -17.50 0.29
C LEU A 100 16.69 -16.02 0.65
N HIS A 101 17.08 -15.73 1.89
CA HIS A 101 17.08 -14.38 2.45
C HIS A 101 17.92 -13.39 1.63
N ALA A 102 19.19 -13.70 1.39
CA ALA A 102 20.08 -12.83 0.62
C ALA A 102 19.68 -12.69 -0.86
N ASN A 103 18.86 -13.61 -1.36
CA ASN A 103 18.52 -13.71 -2.77
C ASN A 103 17.22 -12.97 -3.11
N LEU A 104 16.26 -12.91 -2.20
CA LEU A 104 14.97 -12.22 -2.42
C LEU A 104 15.14 -10.71 -2.65
N LEU A 105 16.07 -10.07 -1.94
CA LEU A 105 16.34 -8.63 -2.12
C LEU A 105 16.87 -8.30 -3.52
N ARG A 106 17.48 -9.27 -4.22
CA ARG A 106 17.97 -9.11 -5.59
C ARG A 106 16.88 -9.29 -6.65
N MET A 107 15.69 -9.77 -6.26
CA MET A 107 14.56 -10.03 -7.16
C MET A 107 13.29 -9.27 -6.73
N PRO A 108 13.31 -7.94 -6.69
CA PRO A 108 12.18 -7.14 -6.18
C PRO A 108 10.90 -7.35 -6.98
N ARG A 109 11.01 -7.67 -8.28
CA ARG A 109 9.83 -7.99 -9.12
C ARG A 109 9.17 -9.30 -8.71
N LEU A 110 9.94 -10.33 -8.40
CA LEU A 110 9.40 -11.60 -7.90
C LEU A 110 8.68 -11.39 -6.57
N VAL A 111 9.31 -10.67 -5.64
CA VAL A 111 8.73 -10.33 -4.33
C VAL A 111 7.42 -9.57 -4.51
N SER A 112 7.40 -8.56 -5.38
CA SER A 112 6.20 -7.80 -5.70
C SER A 112 5.08 -8.70 -6.24
N GLN A 113 5.37 -9.50 -7.27
CA GLN A 113 4.38 -10.38 -7.89
C GLN A 113 3.82 -11.41 -6.91
N LEU A 114 4.68 -12.00 -6.08
CA LEU A 114 4.25 -12.96 -5.06
C LEU A 114 3.37 -12.30 -3.99
N ALA A 115 3.80 -11.15 -3.46
CA ALA A 115 3.07 -10.44 -2.43
C ALA A 115 1.67 -9.98 -2.91
N HIS A 116 1.60 -9.39 -4.11
CA HIS A 116 0.33 -8.96 -4.68
C HIS A 116 -0.57 -10.15 -5.03
N ALA A 117 -0.03 -11.26 -5.59
CA ALA A 117 -0.80 -12.45 -5.88
C ALA A 117 -1.40 -13.05 -4.59
N VAL A 118 -0.62 -13.13 -3.52
CA VAL A 118 -1.10 -13.62 -2.21
C VAL A 118 -2.19 -12.72 -1.66
N ALA A 119 -2.02 -11.41 -1.67
CA ALA A 119 -3.00 -10.45 -1.15
C ALA A 119 -4.31 -10.44 -1.96
N GLU A 120 -4.21 -10.49 -3.30
CA GLU A 120 -5.37 -10.57 -4.19
C GLU A 120 -6.20 -11.83 -3.91
N LYS A 121 -5.54 -12.99 -3.82
CA LYS A 121 -6.23 -14.26 -3.56
C LYS A 121 -6.76 -14.36 -2.14
N ALA A 122 -6.13 -13.70 -1.16
CA ALA A 122 -6.65 -13.60 0.20
C ALA A 122 -8.04 -12.97 0.29
N SER A 123 -8.31 -11.99 -0.56
CA SER A 123 -9.64 -11.36 -0.63
C SER A 123 -10.72 -12.31 -1.16
N LEU A 124 -10.34 -13.24 -2.01
CA LEU A 124 -11.24 -14.23 -2.62
C LEU A 124 -11.42 -15.47 -1.75
N PHE A 125 -10.39 -15.85 -0.99
CA PHE A 125 -10.35 -17.06 -0.16
C PHE A 125 -10.08 -16.72 1.31
N PRO A 126 -11.10 -16.42 2.12
CA PRO A 126 -10.93 -16.02 3.53
C PRO A 126 -10.16 -17.03 4.40
N GLY A 127 -10.13 -18.30 4.01
CA GLY A 127 -9.33 -19.34 4.69
C GLY A 127 -7.84 -19.30 4.38
N LEU A 128 -7.42 -18.47 3.44
CA LEU A 128 -6.03 -18.27 3.11
C LEU A 128 -5.38 -17.37 4.18
N CYS A 129 -4.49 -17.92 4.99
CA CYS A 129 -3.71 -17.15 5.97
C CYS A 129 -2.61 -16.32 5.25
N ALA A 130 -3.02 -15.39 4.39
CA ALA A 130 -2.09 -14.56 3.63
C ALA A 130 -1.22 -13.68 4.54
N ALA A 131 -1.75 -13.23 5.68
CA ALA A 131 -0.99 -12.47 6.66
C ALA A 131 0.29 -13.21 7.09
N ASP A 132 0.22 -14.53 7.34
CA ASP A 132 1.38 -15.30 7.77
C ASP A 132 2.46 -15.38 6.69
N ILE A 133 2.07 -15.54 5.41
CA ILE A 133 3.01 -15.59 4.28
C ILE A 133 3.66 -14.22 4.07
N LEU A 134 2.85 -13.17 4.09
CA LEU A 134 3.34 -11.80 3.93
C LEU A 134 4.22 -11.37 5.11
N GLU A 135 3.91 -11.80 6.34
CA GLU A 135 4.77 -11.60 7.51
C GLU A 135 6.12 -12.33 7.36
N GLN A 136 6.13 -13.55 6.81
CA GLN A 136 7.38 -14.27 6.54
C GLN A 136 8.23 -13.55 5.50
N LEU A 137 7.63 -13.13 4.38
CA LEU A 137 8.31 -12.33 3.36
C LEU A 137 8.85 -11.02 3.95
N TYR A 138 8.06 -10.33 4.75
CA TYR A 138 8.47 -9.09 5.42
C TYR A 138 9.67 -9.32 6.36
N LYS A 139 9.64 -10.36 7.20
CA LYS A 139 10.73 -10.68 8.12
C LYS A 139 12.03 -10.98 7.40
N VAL A 140 11.96 -11.71 6.29
CA VAL A 140 13.12 -12.00 5.45
C VAL A 140 13.74 -10.70 4.92
N LEU A 141 12.93 -9.79 4.39
CA LEU A 141 13.40 -8.55 3.80
C LEU A 141 13.87 -7.53 4.84
N SER A 142 13.13 -7.39 5.95
CA SER A 142 13.41 -6.42 7.00
C SER A 142 14.67 -6.72 7.81
N HIS A 143 15.18 -7.95 7.73
CA HIS A 143 16.46 -8.31 8.36
C HIS A 143 17.65 -7.55 7.74
N GLU A 144 17.62 -7.32 6.44
CA GLU A 144 18.71 -6.69 5.70
C GLU A 144 18.39 -5.26 5.26
N TYR A 145 17.10 -4.87 5.24
CA TYR A 145 16.66 -3.59 4.70
C TYR A 145 15.53 -2.97 5.52
N GLN A 146 15.71 -1.75 6.01
CA GLN A 146 14.76 -1.05 6.87
C GLN A 146 13.78 -0.12 6.12
N GLY A 147 14.01 0.13 4.84
CA GLY A 147 13.14 0.95 4.01
C GLY A 147 11.85 0.22 3.58
N VAL A 148 10.97 0.95 2.92
CA VAL A 148 9.74 0.38 2.38
C VAL A 148 10.05 -0.56 1.21
N THR A 149 9.43 -1.73 1.20
CA THR A 149 9.52 -2.74 0.13
C THR A 149 8.13 -3.04 -0.44
N ASN A 150 8.07 -3.77 -1.54
CA ASN A 150 6.82 -4.17 -2.20
C ASN A 150 5.89 -5.05 -1.35
N VAL A 151 6.37 -5.58 -0.23
CA VAL A 151 5.59 -6.42 0.68
C VAL A 151 4.78 -5.57 1.66
N HIS A 152 5.22 -4.35 1.96
CA HIS A 152 4.62 -3.54 3.01
C HIS A 152 3.15 -3.20 2.73
N ALA A 153 2.82 -2.72 1.55
CA ALA A 153 1.44 -2.35 1.22
C ALA A 153 0.49 -3.56 1.26
N PRO A 154 0.78 -4.69 0.58
CA PRO A 154 -0.01 -5.91 0.69
C PRO A 154 -0.13 -6.44 2.12
N LEU A 155 0.95 -6.40 2.90
CA LEU A 155 0.93 -6.85 4.30
C LEU A 155 0.04 -5.97 5.16
N LEU A 156 0.18 -4.63 5.08
CA LEU A 156 -0.66 -3.71 5.86
C LEU A 156 -2.12 -3.83 5.47
N SER A 157 -2.43 -3.95 4.19
CA SER A 157 -3.79 -4.17 3.70
C SER A 157 -4.41 -5.42 4.32
N GLU A 158 -3.66 -6.52 4.36
CA GLU A 158 -4.12 -7.78 4.94
C GLU A 158 -4.25 -7.71 6.48
N LEU A 159 -3.31 -7.07 7.17
CA LEU A 159 -3.38 -6.87 8.63
C LEU A 159 -4.56 -5.98 9.04
N VAL A 160 -4.86 -4.95 8.27
CA VAL A 160 -6.05 -4.11 8.47
C VAL A 160 -7.33 -4.93 8.22
N ARG A 161 -7.39 -5.69 7.12
CA ARG A 161 -8.53 -6.55 6.79
C ARG A 161 -8.82 -7.59 7.88
N THR A 162 -7.77 -8.13 8.50
CA THR A 162 -7.87 -9.12 9.59
C THR A 162 -7.91 -8.49 10.99
N SER A 163 -8.04 -7.16 11.08
CA SER A 163 -8.10 -6.39 12.33
C SER A 163 -6.88 -6.57 13.26
N GLN A 164 -5.71 -6.88 12.70
CA GLN A 164 -4.45 -7.05 13.44
C GLN A 164 -3.70 -5.73 13.57
N ILE A 165 -4.34 -4.68 14.07
CA ILE A 165 -3.83 -3.30 14.09
C ILE A 165 -2.51 -3.16 14.87
N GLN A 166 -2.33 -3.89 15.95
CA GLN A 166 -1.09 -3.84 16.74
C GLN A 166 0.13 -4.35 15.96
N LYS A 167 -0.03 -5.42 15.16
CA LYS A 167 1.04 -5.90 14.28
C LYS A 167 1.31 -4.90 13.15
N ALA A 168 0.24 -4.34 12.57
CA ALA A 168 0.38 -3.32 11.53
C ALA A 168 1.13 -2.08 12.05
N GLU A 169 0.85 -1.63 13.28
CA GLU A 169 1.62 -0.57 13.95
C GLU A 169 3.10 -0.92 14.08
N GLN A 170 3.42 -2.15 14.51
CA GLN A 170 4.80 -2.60 14.66
C GLN A 170 5.55 -2.56 13.31
N VAL A 171 4.91 -2.99 12.22
CA VAL A 171 5.48 -2.89 10.87
C VAL A 171 5.73 -1.44 10.49
N CYS A 172 4.75 -0.53 10.69
CA CYS A 172 4.90 0.89 10.38
C CYS A 172 6.03 1.55 11.18
N ARG A 173 6.14 1.26 12.48
CA ARG A 173 7.19 1.84 13.34
C ARG A 173 8.58 1.24 13.09
N GLY A 174 8.65 0.00 12.60
CA GLY A 174 9.89 -0.67 12.22
C GLY A 174 10.44 -0.25 10.85
N THR A 175 9.68 0.54 10.08
CA THR A 175 10.02 0.90 8.70
C THR A 175 10.48 2.36 8.64
N ASP A 176 11.67 2.60 8.09
CA ASP A 176 12.20 3.95 7.84
C ASP A 176 11.91 4.37 6.39
N ILE A 177 10.93 5.25 6.21
CA ILE A 177 10.54 5.73 4.88
C ILE A 177 11.66 6.50 4.16
N THR A 178 12.61 7.09 4.91
CA THR A 178 13.72 7.87 4.33
C THR A 178 14.77 7.00 3.67
N GLN A 179 14.83 5.71 4.02
CA GLN A 179 15.76 4.74 3.45
C GLN A 179 15.16 3.99 2.25
N SER A 180 13.97 4.38 1.77
CA SER A 180 13.31 3.70 0.68
C SER A 180 14.06 3.88 -0.64
N ASP A 181 14.45 2.77 -1.27
CA ASP A 181 15.17 2.74 -2.55
C ASP A 181 14.21 2.32 -3.67
N PHE A 182 13.80 3.29 -4.48
CA PHE A 182 12.87 3.10 -5.60
C PHE A 182 13.48 2.36 -6.79
N THR A 183 14.80 2.19 -6.81
CA THR A 183 15.49 1.52 -7.91
C THR A 183 15.66 0.03 -7.68
N LEU A 184 15.94 -0.38 -6.43
CA LEU A 184 16.26 -1.76 -6.10
C LEU A 184 15.13 -2.50 -5.39
N HIS A 185 14.46 -1.86 -4.42
CA HIS A 185 13.57 -2.57 -3.51
C HIS A 185 12.08 -2.21 -3.67
N LEU A 186 11.77 -1.14 -4.38
CA LEU A 186 10.41 -0.67 -4.59
C LEU A 186 10.18 -0.34 -6.07
N PRO A 187 9.95 -1.31 -6.95
CA PRO A 187 9.80 -1.08 -8.39
C PRO A 187 8.57 -0.26 -8.76
N ARG A 188 7.57 -0.14 -7.86
CA ARG A 188 6.35 0.62 -8.09
C ARG A 188 6.18 1.74 -7.08
N VAL A 189 6.17 2.98 -7.56
CA VAL A 189 5.86 4.15 -6.73
C VAL A 189 4.43 4.06 -6.15
N LEU A 190 3.53 3.35 -6.83
CA LEU A 190 2.16 3.13 -6.36
C LEU A 190 2.12 2.28 -5.08
N ASP A 191 3.00 1.28 -4.93
CA ASP A 191 3.09 0.46 -3.73
C ASP A 191 3.55 1.30 -2.52
N PHE A 192 4.47 2.26 -2.76
CA PHE A 192 4.88 3.22 -1.73
C PHE A 192 3.75 4.17 -1.33
N LEU A 193 3.01 4.67 -2.31
CA LEU A 193 1.86 5.52 -2.07
C LEU A 193 0.77 4.80 -1.27
N GLU A 194 0.47 3.55 -1.62
CA GLU A 194 -0.49 2.71 -0.90
C GLU A 194 0.00 2.43 0.52
N TYR A 195 1.29 2.13 0.70
CA TYR A 195 1.90 1.99 2.03
C TYR A 195 1.69 3.24 2.88
N LEU A 196 2.02 4.43 2.36
CA LEU A 196 1.86 5.69 3.09
C LEU A 196 0.39 5.95 3.49
N TYR A 197 -0.53 5.65 2.58
CA TYR A 197 -1.97 5.78 2.83
C TYR A 197 -2.42 4.85 3.97
N LEU A 198 -2.06 3.57 3.89
CA LEU A 198 -2.43 2.55 4.90
C LEU A 198 -1.76 2.82 6.25
N ALA A 199 -0.48 3.19 6.26
CA ALA A 199 0.23 3.56 7.49
C ALA A 199 -0.45 4.75 8.20
N GLY A 200 -0.84 5.77 7.45
CA GLY A 200 -1.62 6.89 7.98
C GLY A 200 -2.97 6.45 8.57
N MET A 201 -3.66 5.50 7.94
CA MET A 201 -4.91 4.91 8.48
C MET A 201 -4.68 4.16 9.79
N ILE A 202 -3.61 3.40 9.88
CA ILE A 202 -3.24 2.65 11.09
C ILE A 202 -2.92 3.61 12.22
N PHE A 203 -2.08 4.63 11.97
CA PHE A 203 -1.75 5.65 12.96
C PHE A 203 -2.97 6.45 13.42
N LEU A 204 -3.92 6.74 12.52
CA LEU A 204 -5.19 7.37 12.90
C LEU A 204 -6.00 6.49 13.87
N GLN A 205 -6.11 5.17 13.59
CA GLN A 205 -6.87 4.25 14.43
C GLN A 205 -6.32 4.13 15.85
N ILE A 206 -5.00 4.24 16.03
CA ILE A 206 -4.36 4.22 17.35
C ILE A 206 -4.26 5.59 18.02
N GLY A 207 -4.77 6.65 17.35
CA GLY A 207 -4.73 8.02 17.87
C GLY A 207 -3.39 8.73 17.73
N ALA A 208 -2.46 8.20 16.96
CA ALA A 208 -1.15 8.79 16.67
C ALA A 208 -1.27 9.80 15.51
N TYR A 209 -1.89 10.95 15.78
CA TYR A 209 -2.33 11.92 14.77
C TYR A 209 -1.17 12.61 14.04
N ASP A 210 -0.04 12.84 14.71
CA ASP A 210 1.12 13.49 14.10
C ASP A 210 1.81 12.56 13.10
N GLU A 211 1.93 11.29 13.45
CA GLU A 211 2.45 10.24 12.56
C GLU A 211 1.50 10.02 11.36
N ALA A 212 0.18 10.00 11.59
CA ALA A 212 -0.80 9.88 10.52
C ALA A 212 -0.70 11.05 9.53
N LEU A 213 -0.59 12.28 10.03
CA LEU A 213 -0.38 13.46 9.20
C LEU A 213 0.93 13.38 8.41
N HIS A 214 2.02 12.96 9.06
CA HIS A 214 3.31 12.82 8.40
C HIS A 214 3.26 11.87 7.20
N MET A 215 2.63 10.69 7.36
CA MET A 215 2.46 9.72 6.28
C MET A 215 1.63 10.28 5.13
N TRP A 216 0.48 10.89 5.42
CA TRP A 216 -0.40 11.44 4.39
C TRP A 216 0.14 12.72 3.73
N ASP A 217 0.81 13.61 4.47
CA ASP A 217 1.51 14.77 3.88
C ASP A 217 2.60 14.30 2.91
N THR A 218 3.35 13.24 3.27
CA THR A 218 4.34 12.63 2.38
C THR A 218 3.66 12.06 1.12
N ALA A 219 2.54 11.33 1.27
CA ALA A 219 1.78 10.78 0.15
C ALA A 219 1.30 11.86 -0.83
N VAL A 220 0.76 12.97 -0.30
CA VAL A 220 0.27 14.10 -1.11
C VAL A 220 1.41 14.83 -1.81
N SER A 221 2.61 14.87 -1.21
CA SER A 221 3.77 15.55 -1.76
C SER A 221 4.47 14.79 -2.90
N LEU A 222 4.11 13.54 -3.16
CA LEU A 222 4.69 12.77 -4.27
C LEU A 222 4.28 13.37 -5.62
N PRO A 223 5.24 13.64 -6.54
CA PRO A 223 4.98 14.29 -7.82
C PRO A 223 4.43 13.27 -8.85
N LEU A 224 3.20 12.79 -8.64
CA LEU A 224 2.53 11.85 -9.54
C LEU A 224 1.46 12.58 -10.36
N GLU A 225 1.50 12.37 -11.67
CA GLU A 225 0.52 12.90 -12.62
C GLU A 225 -0.08 11.78 -13.48
N PRO A 226 -1.42 11.68 -13.53
CA PRO A 226 -2.42 12.42 -12.76
C PRO A 226 -2.42 12.05 -11.27
N ALA A 227 -3.04 12.89 -10.43
CA ALA A 227 -3.19 12.62 -9.00
C ALA A 227 -3.87 11.26 -8.78
N GLN A 228 -3.23 10.42 -7.98
CA GLN A 228 -3.70 9.07 -7.71
C GLN A 228 -4.83 9.04 -6.67
N ALA A 229 -5.66 8.00 -6.71
CA ALA A 229 -6.78 7.86 -5.77
C ALA A 229 -6.34 7.92 -4.30
N HIS A 230 -5.23 7.23 -3.94
CA HIS A 230 -4.67 7.25 -2.59
C HIS A 230 -4.15 8.63 -2.18
N GLN A 231 -3.63 9.45 -3.11
CA GLN A 231 -3.22 10.81 -2.82
C GLN A 231 -4.44 11.69 -2.50
N CYS A 232 -5.51 11.60 -3.29
CA CYS A 232 -6.75 12.32 -3.02
C CYS A 232 -7.38 11.88 -1.69
N ALA A 233 -7.40 10.56 -1.43
CA ALA A 233 -7.89 10.01 -0.17
C ALA A 233 -7.04 10.45 1.04
N SER A 234 -5.73 10.56 0.89
CA SER A 234 -4.82 11.10 1.91
C SER A 234 -5.09 12.57 2.16
N LEU A 235 -5.23 13.40 1.10
CA LEU A 235 -5.50 14.82 1.22
C LEU A 235 -6.82 15.11 1.96
N LYS A 236 -7.89 14.37 1.63
CA LYS A 236 -9.18 14.47 2.33
C LYS A 236 -9.01 14.30 3.85
N ARG A 237 -8.19 13.32 4.26
CA ARG A 237 -7.90 13.04 5.67
C ARG A 237 -6.96 14.06 6.30
N VAL A 238 -5.97 14.56 5.58
CA VAL A 238 -5.10 15.65 6.02
C VAL A 238 -5.93 16.88 6.35
N ILE A 239 -6.87 17.27 5.48
CA ILE A 239 -7.76 18.42 5.70
C ILE A 239 -8.54 18.23 6.99
N LEU A 240 -9.21 17.08 7.15
CA LEU A 240 -10.04 16.81 8.34
C LEU A 240 -9.22 16.73 9.62
N LEU A 241 -8.06 16.04 9.58
CA LEU A 241 -7.24 15.86 10.77
C LEU A 241 -6.59 17.17 11.22
N ARG A 242 -6.19 18.05 10.29
CA ARG A 242 -5.73 19.40 10.61
C ARG A 242 -6.84 20.26 11.18
N LEU A 243 -8.08 20.18 10.66
CA LEU A 243 -9.23 20.85 11.26
C LEU A 243 -9.49 20.34 12.68
N LEU A 244 -9.43 19.04 12.89
CA LEU A 244 -9.65 18.41 14.20
C LEU A 244 -8.59 18.85 15.23
N ARG A 245 -7.31 18.92 14.83
CA ARG A 245 -6.20 19.26 15.69
C ARG A 245 -6.03 20.77 15.89
N ASP A 246 -6.00 21.51 14.78
CA ASP A 246 -5.57 22.92 14.75
C ASP A 246 -6.75 23.91 14.58
N GLY A 247 -7.92 23.43 14.18
CA GLY A 247 -9.10 24.24 13.90
C GLY A 247 -9.03 25.00 12.56
N SER A 248 -7.97 24.82 11.79
CA SER A 248 -7.76 25.46 10.49
C SER A 248 -6.87 24.62 9.59
N ILE A 249 -6.96 24.85 8.29
CA ILE A 249 -6.03 24.29 7.31
C ILE A 249 -5.02 25.36 6.86
N PRO A 250 -3.78 24.96 6.53
CA PRO A 250 -2.82 25.87 5.90
C PRO A 250 -3.31 26.34 4.52
N SER A 251 -2.69 27.38 3.97
CA SER A 251 -2.94 27.80 2.58
C SER A 251 -2.58 26.67 1.60
N ALA A 252 -3.15 26.70 0.40
CA ALA A 252 -2.87 25.71 -0.64
C ALA A 252 -1.36 25.68 -1.00
N GLU A 253 -0.68 26.83 -0.94
CA GLU A 253 0.78 26.92 -1.18
C GLU A 253 1.59 26.20 -0.10
N THR A 254 1.10 26.17 1.13
CA THR A 254 1.73 25.45 2.24
C THR A 254 1.38 23.96 2.22
N LEU A 255 0.17 23.61 1.77
CA LEU A 255 -0.26 22.21 1.61
C LEU A 255 0.47 21.51 0.45
N PHE A 256 0.82 22.26 -0.60
CA PHE A 256 1.35 21.72 -1.84
C PHE A 256 2.64 22.43 -2.29
N PRO A 257 3.69 22.45 -1.46
CA PRO A 257 4.88 23.26 -1.74
C PRO A 257 5.67 22.79 -2.98
N PHE A 258 5.45 21.56 -3.42
CA PHE A 258 6.20 20.92 -4.52
C PHE A 258 5.35 20.63 -5.76
N LEU A 259 4.04 20.93 -5.71
CA LEU A 259 3.13 20.69 -6.84
C LEU A 259 2.98 21.93 -7.70
N ASP A 260 2.87 21.72 -9.01
CA ASP A 260 2.57 22.80 -9.94
C ASP A 260 1.10 23.25 -9.84
N ALA A 261 0.77 24.34 -10.55
CA ALA A 261 -0.58 24.93 -10.52
C ALA A 261 -1.65 23.98 -11.11
N VAL A 262 -1.30 23.11 -12.05
CA VAL A 262 -2.23 22.18 -12.68
C VAL A 262 -2.56 21.05 -11.72
N ALA A 263 -1.56 20.45 -11.09
CA ALA A 263 -1.74 19.41 -10.08
C ALA A 263 -2.54 19.95 -8.89
N CYS A 264 -2.22 21.16 -8.38
CA CYS A 264 -2.99 21.81 -7.33
C CYS A 264 -4.47 22.03 -7.71
N SER A 265 -4.73 22.38 -8.98
CA SER A 265 -6.10 22.56 -9.48
C SER A 265 -6.86 21.23 -9.53
N ASN A 266 -6.20 20.14 -9.93
CA ASN A 266 -6.78 18.81 -9.93
C ASN A 266 -7.13 18.34 -8.51
N TYR A 267 -6.25 18.50 -7.55
CA TYR A 267 -6.54 18.19 -6.14
C TYR A 267 -7.72 19.02 -5.59
N LYS A 268 -7.76 20.32 -5.88
CA LYS A 268 -8.88 21.18 -5.46
C LYS A 268 -10.22 20.71 -6.04
N ARG A 269 -10.23 20.22 -7.27
CA ARG A 269 -11.44 19.70 -7.91
C ARG A 269 -11.88 18.38 -7.26
N GLU A 270 -10.97 17.41 -7.11
CA GLU A 270 -11.27 16.08 -6.55
C GLU A 270 -11.62 16.12 -5.04
N CYS A 271 -11.12 17.11 -4.31
CA CYS A 271 -11.35 17.27 -2.88
C CYS A 271 -12.21 18.50 -2.54
N ASN A 272 -13.00 19.01 -3.50
CA ASN A 272 -13.72 20.28 -3.39
C ASN A 272 -14.62 20.34 -2.13
N VAL A 273 -15.36 19.30 -1.82
CA VAL A 273 -16.27 19.25 -0.65
C VAL A 273 -15.50 19.44 0.65
N TYR A 274 -14.30 18.86 0.75
CA TYR A 274 -13.45 18.99 1.94
C TYR A 274 -12.88 20.39 2.09
N PHE A 275 -12.51 21.05 0.99
CA PHE A 275 -12.09 22.46 1.02
C PHE A 275 -13.25 23.39 1.38
N GLN A 276 -14.45 23.16 0.85
CA GLN A 276 -15.65 23.91 1.23
C GLN A 276 -15.98 23.69 2.71
N PHE A 277 -15.91 22.44 3.20
CA PHE A 277 -16.09 22.14 4.62
C PHE A 277 -15.09 22.91 5.50
N ALA A 278 -13.82 22.94 5.09
CA ALA A 278 -12.79 23.68 5.82
C ALA A 278 -13.05 25.20 5.83
N GLN A 279 -13.51 25.77 4.71
CA GLN A 279 -13.89 27.18 4.63
C GLN A 279 -15.05 27.51 5.58
N VAL A 280 -16.12 26.70 5.54
CA VAL A 280 -17.28 26.89 6.42
C VAL A 280 -16.90 26.68 7.88
N TYR A 281 -16.01 25.70 8.16
CA TYR A 281 -15.49 25.44 9.50
C TYR A 281 -14.73 26.64 10.05
N GLY A 282 -13.85 27.27 9.27
CA GLY A 282 -13.03 28.42 9.67
C GLY A 282 -13.81 29.74 9.72
N ALA A 283 -14.78 29.94 8.84
CA ALA A 283 -15.60 31.17 8.78
C ALA A 283 -16.57 31.35 9.97
N TYR A 284 -16.64 30.35 10.84
CA TYR A 284 -17.70 30.26 11.85
C TYR A 284 -17.58 31.21 13.04
N VAL A 285 -16.50 31.88 13.25
CA VAL A 285 -16.43 32.87 14.33
C VAL A 285 -17.55 33.93 14.21
N LEU A 286 -18.13 34.07 13.01
CA LEU A 286 -19.19 35.02 12.68
C LEU A 286 -20.46 34.41 12.05
N GLY A 287 -20.54 33.09 11.83
CA GLY A 287 -21.61 32.46 11.04
C GLY A 287 -22.58 31.57 11.84
N SER A 288 -23.72 31.22 11.22
CA SER A 288 -24.74 30.36 11.81
C SER A 288 -24.25 28.91 12.04
N PRO A 289 -24.47 28.31 13.22
CA PRO A 289 -24.13 26.93 13.49
C PRO A 289 -24.84 25.92 12.58
N ASN A 290 -25.97 26.31 11.99
CA ASN A 290 -26.73 25.42 11.12
C ASN A 290 -26.06 25.26 9.76
N LEU A 291 -25.33 26.25 9.23
CA LEU A 291 -24.70 26.17 7.92
C LEU A 291 -23.73 24.98 7.77
N LEU A 292 -22.98 24.71 8.82
CA LEU A 292 -22.02 23.56 8.79
C LEU A 292 -22.78 22.22 8.87
N ARG A 293 -23.81 22.12 9.68
CA ARG A 293 -24.65 20.92 9.76
C ARG A 293 -25.38 20.66 8.45
N ASP A 294 -25.95 21.72 7.85
CA ASP A 294 -26.61 21.61 6.55
C ASP A 294 -25.64 21.15 5.45
N MET A 295 -24.41 21.68 5.46
CA MET A 295 -23.37 21.25 4.54
C MET A 295 -23.01 19.77 4.73
N VAL A 296 -22.79 19.31 5.96
CA VAL A 296 -22.50 17.90 6.25
C VAL A 296 -23.67 17.01 5.82
N GLN A 297 -24.91 17.42 6.06
CA GLN A 297 -26.07 16.67 5.64
C GLN A 297 -26.19 16.57 4.11
N ASN A 298 -25.92 17.67 3.39
CA ASN A 298 -25.97 17.70 1.94
C ASN A 298 -24.87 16.87 1.27
N SER A 299 -23.69 16.77 1.92
CA SER A 299 -22.53 16.03 1.40
C SER A 299 -22.31 14.68 2.09
N LYS A 300 -23.30 14.19 2.84
CA LYS A 300 -23.19 12.99 3.66
C LYS A 300 -22.78 11.76 2.85
N LEU A 301 -23.36 11.55 1.68
CA LEU A 301 -23.06 10.42 0.80
C LEU A 301 -21.60 10.41 0.34
N GLU A 302 -21.01 11.59 0.13
CA GLU A 302 -19.61 11.71 -0.26
C GLU A 302 -18.67 11.37 0.92
N PHE A 303 -18.98 11.87 2.12
CA PHE A 303 -18.20 11.52 3.32
C PHE A 303 -18.32 10.03 3.70
N GLU A 304 -19.51 9.44 3.51
CA GLU A 304 -19.70 7.97 3.70
C GLU A 304 -18.94 7.16 2.65
N GLY A 305 -19.01 7.54 1.39
CA GLY A 305 -18.28 6.89 0.30
C GLY A 305 -16.77 6.93 0.47
N ASP A 306 -16.24 7.99 1.07
CA ASP A 306 -14.82 8.15 1.37
C ASP A 306 -14.39 7.53 2.74
N ASN A 307 -15.32 6.96 3.51
CA ASN A 307 -15.10 6.50 4.89
C ASN A 307 -14.47 7.57 5.79
N THR A 308 -14.99 8.80 5.74
CA THR A 308 -14.48 9.97 6.50
C THR A 308 -15.53 10.59 7.41
N LEU A 309 -16.76 10.08 7.42
CA LEU A 309 -17.87 10.67 8.19
C LEU A 309 -17.55 10.78 9.68
N ASP A 310 -16.93 9.75 10.27
CA ASP A 310 -16.55 9.77 11.69
C ASP A 310 -15.56 10.90 12.02
N LEU A 311 -14.60 11.17 11.13
CA LEU A 311 -13.67 12.30 11.28
C LEU A 311 -14.39 13.65 11.16
N VAL A 312 -15.36 13.75 10.24
CA VAL A 312 -16.20 14.96 10.08
C VAL A 312 -17.00 15.20 11.36
N GLU A 313 -17.60 14.17 11.95
CA GLU A 313 -18.33 14.28 13.21
C GLU A 313 -17.42 14.68 14.37
N GLN A 314 -16.22 14.13 14.46
CA GLN A 314 -15.20 14.55 15.44
C GLN A 314 -14.83 16.03 15.26
N CYS A 315 -14.66 16.50 14.01
CA CYS A 315 -14.45 17.92 13.73
C CYS A 315 -15.63 18.80 14.23
N LEU A 316 -16.87 18.36 14.00
CA LEU A 316 -18.04 19.08 14.53
C LEU A 316 -18.03 19.18 16.06
N GLN A 317 -17.64 18.11 16.75
CA GLN A 317 -17.53 18.07 18.21
C GLN A 317 -16.38 18.95 18.74
N ALA A 318 -15.24 18.98 18.04
CA ALA A 318 -14.07 19.78 18.43
C ALA A 318 -14.25 21.28 18.19
N ARG A 319 -15.17 21.68 17.33
CA ARG A 319 -15.38 23.05 16.88
C ARG A 319 -15.63 24.08 17.99
N PRO A 320 -16.46 23.84 19.02
CA PRO A 320 -16.64 24.81 20.09
C PRO A 320 -15.33 25.15 20.80
N LYS A 321 -14.47 24.13 21.02
CA LYS A 321 -13.13 24.33 21.59
C LYS A 321 -12.28 25.25 20.70
N HIS A 322 -12.26 25.03 19.40
CA HIS A 322 -11.49 25.87 18.48
C HIS A 322 -12.01 27.30 18.41
N ALA A 323 -13.33 27.50 18.45
CA ALA A 323 -13.94 28.83 18.50
C ALA A 323 -13.50 29.59 19.76
N ILE A 324 -13.53 28.93 20.93
CA ILE A 324 -13.07 29.52 22.19
C ILE A 324 -11.57 29.85 22.11
N CYS A 325 -10.73 28.95 21.62
CA CYS A 325 -9.30 29.21 21.44
C CYS A 325 -9.03 30.39 20.50
N SER A 326 -9.79 30.53 19.41
CA SER A 326 -9.67 31.64 18.48
C SER A 326 -10.07 32.97 19.13
N LEU A 327 -11.16 33.02 19.90
CA LEU A 327 -11.57 34.18 20.67
C LEU A 327 -10.52 34.54 21.72
N ALA A 328 -9.96 33.56 22.43
CA ALA A 328 -8.89 33.80 23.42
C ALA A 328 -7.61 34.41 22.83
N ARG A 329 -7.31 34.14 21.56
CA ARG A 329 -6.19 34.77 20.84
C ARG A 329 -6.44 36.25 20.53
N VAL A 330 -7.70 36.62 20.27
CA VAL A 330 -8.09 38.00 19.94
C VAL A 330 -8.24 38.81 21.22
N TYR A 331 -8.87 38.26 22.23
CA TYR A 331 -9.10 38.90 23.52
C TYR A 331 -8.07 38.39 24.54
N LYS A 332 -7.08 39.21 24.92
CA LYS A 332 -6.05 38.84 25.89
C LYS A 332 -6.57 38.51 27.29
N THR A 333 -7.80 38.90 27.59
CA THR A 333 -8.46 38.60 28.88
C THR A 333 -9.88 38.14 28.61
N PHE A 334 -10.20 36.92 29.06
CA PHE A 334 -11.59 36.49 29.24
C PHE A 334 -12.04 36.88 30.67
N PRO A 335 -13.23 37.45 30.85
CA PRO A 335 -13.78 37.65 32.17
C PRO A 335 -14.02 36.32 32.89
#